data_d3f71f6653f56d69225c95e77e9ad853
#
_entry.id   d3f71f6653f56d69225c95e77e9ad853
#
_cell.length_a   1.000
_cell.length_b   1.000
_cell.length_c   1.000
_cell.angle_alpha   90.00
_cell.angle_beta   90.00
_cell.angle_gamma   90.00
#
_symmetry.space_group_name_H-M   'P 1'
#
loop_
_entity.id
_entity.type
_entity.pdbx_description
1 polymer ?
#
loop_
_entity_poly.entity_id
_entity_poly.type
_entity_poly.pdbx_seq_one_letter_code
_entity_poly.pdbx_strand_id
1 'polypeptide(L)'
;LVGSEMCLRDRPLDFRFQQLDALKRWIATHEEAIQEALFADLGKSAFEAYETEILTAREELHYLRTHLNTLAANAWYRAPLMHWPSRCFTVQEPYGRVLIMSPWNYPFLLSVEPLMGAIAAGNCAVLKPSAYAPATSRLLREMAGELFDPEYVAVVEGGREENQVLLEQQFDNIFFTGSVAVGKVVMAAAARHLTPVTLELGGKSPCICLLYTSPSPRDA
;
A
#
# COMPACT_ATOMS: atom_id res chain seq x y z
N LEU A 1 0.04 -15.88 -9.55
CA LEU A 1 -0.64 -15.77 -10.82
C LEU A 1 -1.11 -14.35 -11.13
N VAL A 2 -0.72 -13.40 -10.30
CA VAL A 2 -0.77 -11.99 -10.62
C VAL A 2 0.36 -11.74 -11.62
N GLY A 3 0.04 -11.35 -12.83
CA GLY A 3 1.06 -10.99 -13.81
C GLY A 3 1.10 -11.84 -15.07
N SER A 4 -0.06 -12.10 -15.67
CA SER A 4 -0.08 -12.33 -17.11
C SER A 4 0.43 -11.06 -17.82
N GLU A 5 0.92 -11.19 -19.04
CA GLU A 5 1.43 -10.05 -19.85
C GLU A 5 0.44 -8.87 -19.95
N MET A 6 -0.84 -9.09 -19.62
CA MET A 6 -1.90 -8.09 -19.57
C MET A 6 -1.80 -7.10 -18.39
N CYS A 7 -1.01 -7.40 -17.35
CA CYS A 7 -0.76 -6.47 -16.23
C CYS A 7 0.28 -5.40 -16.56
N LEU A 8 0.97 -5.54 -17.68
CA LEU A 8 2.17 -4.79 -17.96
C LEU A 8 1.87 -3.62 -18.91
N ARG A 9 1.93 -2.42 -18.41
CA ARG A 9 2.31 -1.18 -19.10
C ARG A 9 1.22 -0.27 -19.67
N ASP A 10 -0.02 -0.70 -19.95
CA ASP A 10 -0.97 0.14 -20.73
C ASP A 10 -2.36 0.30 -20.09
N ARG A 11 -2.44 0.41 -18.76
CA ARG A 11 -3.74 0.76 -18.18
C ARG A 11 -3.97 2.25 -18.32
N PRO A 12 -4.95 2.66 -19.15
CA PRO A 12 -5.23 4.07 -19.39
C PRO A 12 -5.62 4.79 -18.09
N LEU A 13 -5.41 6.09 -18.04
CA LEU A 13 -5.73 6.88 -16.84
C LEU A 13 -7.20 6.73 -16.42
N ASP A 14 -8.12 6.61 -17.38
CA ASP A 14 -9.55 6.40 -17.09
C ASP A 14 -9.80 5.11 -16.28
N PHE A 15 -9.08 4.04 -16.59
CA PHE A 15 -9.15 2.81 -15.80
C PHE A 15 -8.67 3.05 -14.36
N ARG A 16 -7.55 3.74 -14.18
CA ARG A 16 -7.00 4.06 -12.86
C ARG A 16 -7.97 4.92 -12.04
N PHE A 17 -8.58 5.93 -12.67
CA PHE A 17 -9.65 6.73 -12.06
C PHE A 17 -10.82 5.88 -11.62
N GLN A 18 -11.30 4.96 -12.46
CA GLN A 18 -12.41 4.07 -12.14
C GLN A 18 -12.11 3.19 -10.91
N GLN A 19 -10.88 2.65 -10.82
CA GLN A 19 -10.47 1.81 -9.69
C GLN A 19 -10.37 2.62 -8.39
N LEU A 20 -9.77 3.80 -8.42
CA LEU A 20 -9.71 4.71 -7.26
C LEU A 20 -11.10 5.17 -6.82
N ASP A 21 -12.01 5.45 -7.77
CA ASP A 21 -13.40 5.81 -7.47
C ASP A 21 -14.20 4.62 -6.90
N ALA A 22 -13.93 3.40 -7.34
CA ALA A 22 -14.54 2.20 -6.79
C ALA A 22 -14.09 1.99 -5.33
N LEU A 23 -12.79 2.09 -5.06
CA LEU A 23 -12.23 2.00 -3.71
C LEU A 23 -12.79 3.10 -2.79
N LYS A 24 -12.90 4.34 -3.28
CA LYS A 24 -13.49 5.46 -2.54
C LYS A 24 -14.94 5.17 -2.12
N ARG A 25 -15.75 4.65 -3.03
CA ARG A 25 -17.14 4.30 -2.73
C ARG A 25 -17.21 3.16 -1.72
N TRP A 26 -16.37 2.14 -1.88
CA TRP A 26 -16.33 0.99 -0.99
C TRP A 26 -15.99 1.43 0.44
N ILE A 27 -14.94 2.23 0.64
CA ILE A 27 -14.58 2.76 1.97
C ILE A 27 -15.74 3.56 2.59
N ALA A 28 -16.44 4.36 1.80
CA ALA A 28 -17.56 5.16 2.29
C ALA A 28 -18.78 4.32 2.68
N THR A 29 -19.01 3.18 2.02
CA THR A 29 -20.16 2.29 2.29
C THR A 29 -19.86 1.22 3.34
N HIS A 30 -18.59 0.97 3.66
CA HIS A 30 -18.14 -0.06 4.62
C HIS A 30 -17.44 0.53 5.85
N GLU A 31 -17.69 1.81 6.15
CA GLU A 31 -17.05 2.50 7.27
C GLU A 31 -17.27 1.77 8.60
N GLU A 32 -18.51 1.31 8.88
CA GLU A 32 -18.85 0.55 10.08
C GLU A 32 -18.10 -0.79 10.14
N ALA A 33 -18.04 -1.53 9.03
CA ALA A 33 -17.31 -2.80 8.97
C ALA A 33 -15.80 -2.64 9.17
N ILE A 34 -15.22 -1.53 8.68
CA ILE A 34 -13.81 -1.19 8.93
C ILE A 34 -13.60 -0.90 10.42
N GLN A 35 -14.48 -0.12 11.05
CA GLN A 35 -14.42 0.18 12.49
C GLN A 35 -14.54 -1.09 13.34
N GLU A 36 -15.47 -1.98 13.00
CA GLU A 36 -15.65 -3.26 13.69
C GLU A 36 -14.41 -4.16 13.58
N ALA A 37 -13.79 -4.25 12.39
CA ALA A 37 -12.58 -5.02 12.19
C ALA A 37 -11.40 -4.46 13.00
N LEU A 38 -11.24 -3.14 13.02
CA LEU A 38 -10.19 -2.45 13.80
C LEU A 38 -10.42 -2.57 15.31
N PHE A 39 -11.67 -2.56 15.75
CA PHE A 39 -12.01 -2.83 17.13
C PHE A 39 -11.69 -4.28 17.52
N ALA A 40 -12.04 -5.25 16.68
CA ALA A 40 -11.77 -6.67 16.93
C ALA A 40 -10.27 -6.99 17.02
N ASP A 41 -9.45 -6.34 16.18
CA ASP A 41 -8.01 -6.60 16.14
C ASP A 41 -7.22 -5.81 17.20
N LEU A 42 -7.59 -4.54 17.45
CA LEU A 42 -6.78 -3.58 18.21
C LEU A 42 -7.53 -2.90 19.35
N GLY A 43 -8.84 -3.10 19.49
CA GLY A 43 -9.67 -2.37 20.45
C GLY A 43 -9.85 -0.89 20.16
N LYS A 44 -9.55 -0.44 18.93
CA LYS A 44 -9.74 0.95 18.51
C LYS A 44 -11.21 1.35 18.60
N SER A 45 -11.50 2.48 19.25
CA SER A 45 -12.85 3.04 19.21
C SER A 45 -13.25 3.47 17.80
N ALA A 46 -14.56 3.57 17.52
CA ALA A 46 -15.04 4.03 16.22
C ALA A 46 -14.45 5.41 15.82
N PHE A 47 -14.32 6.33 16.80
CA PHE A 47 -13.71 7.63 16.58
C PHE A 47 -12.22 7.51 16.21
N GLU A 48 -11.45 6.72 16.96
CA GLU A 48 -10.03 6.51 16.69
C GLU A 48 -9.80 5.82 15.34
N ALA A 49 -10.58 4.77 15.03
CA ALA A 49 -10.53 4.09 13.74
C ALA A 49 -10.85 5.03 12.57
N TYR A 50 -11.86 5.90 12.74
CA TYR A 50 -12.20 6.90 11.74
C TYR A 50 -11.08 7.93 11.55
N GLU A 51 -10.62 8.56 12.63
CA GLU A 51 -9.63 9.64 12.58
C GLU A 51 -8.28 9.15 12.04
N THR A 52 -7.81 8.01 12.53
CA THR A 52 -6.43 7.57 12.27
C THR A 52 -6.27 6.71 11.03
N GLU A 53 -7.33 6.06 10.55
CA GLU A 53 -7.22 5.17 9.39
C GLU A 53 -8.19 5.52 8.26
N ILE A 54 -9.48 5.71 8.54
CA ILE A 54 -10.47 5.91 7.48
C ILE A 54 -10.37 7.29 6.85
N LEU A 55 -10.30 8.34 7.69
CA LEU A 55 -10.21 9.72 7.21
C LEU A 55 -8.93 9.93 6.41
N THR A 56 -7.80 9.48 6.93
CA THR A 56 -6.50 9.58 6.25
C THR A 56 -6.51 8.86 4.89
N ALA A 57 -7.07 7.65 4.82
CA ALA A 57 -7.23 6.94 3.55
C ALA A 57 -8.13 7.69 2.55
N ARG A 58 -9.19 8.35 3.02
CA ARG A 58 -10.08 9.16 2.18
C ARG A 58 -9.41 10.44 1.67
N GLU A 59 -8.58 11.07 2.48
CA GLU A 59 -7.80 12.26 2.08
C GLU A 59 -6.76 11.91 1.03
N GLU A 60 -6.03 10.81 1.19
CA GLU A 60 -5.07 10.33 0.20
C GLU A 60 -5.75 9.96 -1.12
N LEU A 61 -6.89 9.26 -1.09
CA LEU A 61 -7.70 9.01 -2.28
C LEU A 61 -8.13 10.30 -2.98
N HIS A 62 -8.54 11.30 -2.21
CA HIS A 62 -8.91 12.60 -2.78
C HIS A 62 -7.72 13.27 -3.45
N TYR A 63 -6.55 13.24 -2.80
CA TYR A 63 -5.30 13.80 -3.33
C TYR A 63 -4.89 13.10 -4.63
N LEU A 64 -4.77 11.77 -4.62
CA LEU A 64 -4.38 10.99 -5.80
C LEU A 64 -5.32 11.23 -6.97
N ARG A 65 -6.64 11.19 -6.70
CA ARG A 65 -7.65 11.41 -7.74
C ARG A 65 -7.57 12.82 -8.36
N THR A 66 -7.29 13.82 -7.54
CA THR A 66 -7.21 15.22 -7.99
C THR A 66 -5.94 15.47 -8.80
N HIS A 67 -4.84 14.80 -8.45
CA HIS A 67 -3.53 15.05 -9.03
C HIS A 67 -3.07 13.99 -10.05
N LEU A 68 -3.85 12.93 -10.29
CA LEU A 68 -3.42 11.79 -11.11
C LEU A 68 -2.95 12.19 -12.51
N ASN A 69 -3.65 13.11 -13.17
CA ASN A 69 -3.23 13.61 -14.49
C ASN A 69 -1.86 14.30 -14.44
N THR A 70 -1.59 15.05 -13.37
CA THR A 70 -0.31 15.75 -13.19
C THR A 70 0.81 14.77 -12.84
N LEU A 71 0.51 13.79 -11.95
CA LEU A 71 1.47 12.76 -11.51
C LEU A 71 1.87 11.84 -12.67
N ALA A 72 0.94 11.55 -13.59
CA ALA A 72 1.19 10.71 -14.75
C ALA A 72 1.73 11.47 -15.97
N ALA A 73 1.82 12.80 -15.90
CA ALA A 73 2.26 13.61 -17.03
C ALA A 73 3.77 13.49 -17.27
N ASN A 74 4.15 13.57 -18.56
CA ASN A 74 5.56 13.64 -18.94
C ASN A 74 6.19 14.95 -18.46
N ALA A 75 7.35 14.89 -17.84
CA ALA A 75 8.14 16.06 -17.47
C ALA A 75 9.11 16.43 -18.62
N TRP A 76 8.97 17.65 -19.12
CA TRP A 76 9.77 18.17 -20.25
C TRP A 76 10.96 18.97 -19.75
N TYR A 77 12.10 18.75 -20.37
CA TYR A 77 13.37 19.40 -20.01
C TYR A 77 13.98 20.09 -21.24
N ARG A 78 14.73 21.15 -21.01
CA ARG A 78 15.47 21.83 -22.08
C ARG A 78 16.66 20.96 -22.52
N ALA A 79 16.71 20.65 -23.80
CA ALA A 79 17.84 19.92 -24.36
C ALA A 79 19.12 20.79 -24.34
N PRO A 80 20.30 20.23 -24.09
CA PRO A 80 21.57 20.92 -24.25
C PRO A 80 21.74 21.39 -25.70
N LEU A 81 22.44 22.52 -25.90
CA LEU A 81 22.64 23.12 -27.24
C LEU A 81 23.25 22.14 -28.24
N MET A 82 24.15 21.27 -27.78
CA MET A 82 24.80 20.25 -28.63
C MET A 82 23.81 19.24 -29.25
N HIS A 83 22.64 19.09 -28.67
CA HIS A 83 21.59 18.17 -29.14
C HIS A 83 20.40 18.88 -29.79
N TRP A 84 20.55 20.16 -30.06
CA TRP A 84 19.51 20.91 -30.81
C TRP A 84 19.43 20.41 -32.27
N PRO A 85 18.19 20.11 -32.79
CA PRO A 85 16.84 20.45 -32.29
C PRO A 85 16.10 19.35 -31.56
N SER A 86 16.74 18.61 -30.65
CA SER A 86 16.14 17.51 -29.88
C SER A 86 15.19 18.01 -28.76
N ARG A 87 14.31 17.12 -28.33
CA ARG A 87 13.42 17.31 -27.18
C ARG A 87 13.77 16.27 -26.10
N CYS A 88 13.87 16.71 -24.84
CA CYS A 88 14.13 15.84 -23.71
C CYS A 88 12.91 15.79 -22.80
N PHE A 89 12.52 14.59 -22.38
CA PHE A 89 11.43 14.41 -21.43
C PHE A 89 11.61 13.10 -20.66
N THR A 90 10.99 13.01 -19.48
CA THR A 90 10.85 11.77 -18.74
C THR A 90 9.40 11.30 -18.81
N VAL A 91 9.23 9.99 -18.90
CA VAL A 91 7.92 9.32 -18.86
C VAL A 91 7.80 8.59 -17.56
N GLN A 92 6.65 8.68 -16.91
CA GLN A 92 6.32 7.89 -15.73
C GLN A 92 5.75 6.54 -16.19
N GLU A 93 6.46 5.46 -15.89
CA GLU A 93 6.02 4.12 -16.20
C GLU A 93 5.73 3.32 -14.91
N PRO A 94 4.70 2.45 -14.89
CA PRO A 94 4.49 1.55 -13.77
C PRO A 94 5.65 0.56 -13.64
N TYR A 95 5.94 0.15 -12.41
CA TYR A 95 6.88 -0.94 -12.16
C TYR A 95 6.40 -2.26 -12.77
N GLY A 96 5.11 -2.56 -12.63
CA GLY A 96 4.48 -3.80 -13.03
C GLY A 96 3.79 -4.50 -11.86
N ARG A 97 4.40 -5.56 -11.32
CA ARG A 97 3.87 -6.34 -10.18
C ARG A 97 4.47 -5.85 -8.88
N VAL A 98 3.63 -5.34 -7.99
CA VAL A 98 4.06 -4.79 -6.69
C VAL A 98 3.61 -5.70 -5.57
N LEU A 99 4.52 -6.07 -4.66
CA LEU A 99 4.19 -6.70 -3.39
C LEU A 99 4.09 -5.63 -2.30
N ILE A 100 2.97 -5.59 -1.60
CA ILE A 100 2.73 -4.69 -0.46
C ILE A 100 2.60 -5.54 0.79
N MET A 101 3.52 -5.38 1.73
CA MET A 101 3.52 -6.08 3.02
C MET A 101 3.27 -5.09 4.13
N SER A 102 2.12 -5.19 4.79
CA SER A 102 1.65 -4.20 5.77
C SER A 102 1.73 -4.70 7.21
N PRO A 103 1.88 -3.78 8.18
CA PRO A 103 2.00 -4.08 9.61
C PRO A 103 0.63 -4.24 10.27
N TRP A 104 0.63 -4.44 11.60
CA TRP A 104 -0.55 -4.67 12.40
C TRP A 104 -1.10 -3.42 13.14
N ASN A 105 -0.30 -2.36 13.29
CA ASN A 105 -0.65 -1.21 14.14
C ASN A 105 -1.66 -0.23 13.51
N TYR A 106 -1.61 -0.06 12.18
CA TYR A 106 -2.59 0.65 11.36
C TYR A 106 -2.93 -0.24 10.16
N PRO A 107 -3.59 -1.39 10.41
CA PRO A 107 -3.62 -2.47 9.43
C PRO A 107 -4.45 -2.14 8.20
N PHE A 108 -5.49 -1.32 8.33
CA PHE A 108 -6.30 -0.88 7.20
C PHE A 108 -5.56 0.19 6.39
N LEU A 109 -5.16 1.30 7.03
CA LEU A 109 -4.51 2.42 6.36
C LEU A 109 -3.22 2.00 5.64
N LEU A 110 -2.30 1.36 6.37
CA LEU A 110 -0.99 0.97 5.81
C LEU A 110 -1.05 -0.21 4.82
N SER A 111 -2.23 -0.77 4.61
CA SER A 111 -2.51 -1.68 3.50
C SER A 111 -3.08 -0.95 2.29
N VAL A 112 -4.05 -0.07 2.53
CA VAL A 112 -4.81 0.58 1.46
C VAL A 112 -4.07 1.75 0.85
N GLU A 113 -3.30 2.52 1.63
CA GLU A 113 -2.53 3.68 1.14
C GLU A 113 -1.47 3.28 0.08
N PRO A 114 -0.58 2.30 0.32
CA PRO A 114 0.33 1.84 -0.73
C PRO A 114 -0.40 1.18 -1.92
N LEU A 115 -1.54 0.53 -1.67
CA LEU A 115 -2.37 -0.03 -2.74
C LEU A 115 -2.94 1.06 -3.65
N MET A 116 -3.43 2.17 -3.07
CA MET A 116 -3.88 3.34 -3.83
C MET A 116 -2.77 3.92 -4.70
N GLY A 117 -1.57 4.05 -4.14
CA GLY A 117 -0.38 4.48 -4.87
C GLY A 117 -0.03 3.53 -6.03
N ALA A 118 -0.09 2.21 -5.80
CA ALA A 118 0.15 1.20 -6.83
C ALA A 118 -0.89 1.29 -7.97
N ILE A 119 -2.18 1.44 -7.63
CA ILE A 119 -3.28 1.62 -8.59
C ILE A 119 -3.09 2.92 -9.40
N ALA A 120 -2.80 4.03 -8.72
CA ALA A 120 -2.59 5.33 -9.35
C ALA A 120 -1.41 5.31 -10.33
N ALA A 121 -0.34 4.62 -9.98
CA ALA A 121 0.83 4.43 -10.86
C ALA A 121 0.58 3.42 -12.00
N GLY A 122 -0.52 2.66 -11.97
CA GLY A 122 -0.87 1.68 -13.03
C GLY A 122 -0.32 0.28 -12.79
N ASN A 123 0.12 -0.04 -11.57
CA ASN A 123 0.65 -1.36 -11.21
C ASN A 123 -0.45 -2.36 -10.90
N CYS A 124 -0.10 -3.65 -11.00
CA CYS A 124 -0.83 -4.74 -10.34
C CYS A 124 -0.25 -4.95 -8.94
N ALA A 125 -1.06 -5.40 -7.99
CA ALA A 125 -0.61 -5.54 -6.62
C ALA A 125 -0.97 -6.88 -6.00
N VAL A 126 -0.02 -7.42 -5.21
CA VAL A 126 -0.29 -8.45 -4.22
C VAL A 126 -0.19 -7.79 -2.85
N LEU A 127 -1.29 -7.78 -2.12
CA LEU A 127 -1.36 -7.25 -0.77
C LEU A 127 -1.22 -8.40 0.23
N LYS A 128 -0.28 -8.26 1.15
CA LYS A 128 -0.03 -9.20 2.24
C LYS A 128 -0.24 -8.49 3.58
N PRO A 129 -1.49 -8.47 4.09
CA PRO A 129 -1.78 -7.90 5.42
C PRO A 129 -1.11 -8.69 6.54
N SER A 130 -0.99 -8.08 7.71
CA SER A 130 -0.43 -8.72 8.89
C SER A 130 -1.32 -9.85 9.42
N ALA A 131 -0.73 -10.98 9.75
CA ALA A 131 -1.42 -12.07 10.45
C ALA A 131 -1.85 -11.70 11.91
N TYR A 132 -1.29 -10.63 12.45
CA TYR A 132 -1.65 -10.12 13.79
C TYR A 132 -2.89 -9.22 13.78
N ALA A 133 -3.46 -8.93 12.61
CA ALA A 133 -4.72 -8.22 12.44
C ALA A 133 -5.67 -9.05 11.55
N PRO A 134 -6.17 -10.19 12.04
CA PRO A 134 -6.89 -11.17 11.21
C PRO A 134 -8.28 -10.69 10.77
N ALA A 135 -8.98 -9.85 11.54
CA ALA A 135 -10.26 -9.30 11.15
C ALA A 135 -10.12 -8.31 10.00
N THR A 136 -9.14 -7.39 10.12
CA THR A 136 -8.80 -6.44 9.06
C THR A 136 -8.26 -7.15 7.81
N SER A 137 -7.47 -8.22 7.99
CA SER A 137 -6.95 -9.02 6.86
C SER A 137 -8.07 -9.65 6.03
N ARG A 138 -9.09 -10.24 6.70
CA ARG A 138 -10.29 -10.77 6.03
C ARG A 138 -11.08 -9.69 5.30
N LEU A 139 -11.29 -8.56 5.96
CA LEU A 139 -12.00 -7.43 5.36
C LEU A 139 -11.29 -6.93 4.08
N LEU A 140 -9.96 -6.83 4.11
CA LEU A 140 -9.17 -6.44 2.93
C LEU A 140 -9.26 -7.47 1.80
N ARG A 141 -9.34 -8.76 2.12
CA ARG A 141 -9.56 -9.80 1.13
C ARG A 141 -10.95 -9.72 0.50
N GLU A 142 -11.99 -9.48 1.31
CA GLU A 142 -13.36 -9.26 0.85
C GLU A 142 -13.44 -8.02 -0.04
N MET A 143 -12.86 -6.90 0.40
CA MET A 143 -12.74 -5.68 -0.40
C MET A 143 -12.11 -5.94 -1.77
N ALA A 144 -10.98 -6.65 -1.79
CA ALA A 144 -10.29 -6.93 -3.04
C ALA A 144 -11.13 -7.82 -3.96
N GLY A 145 -11.81 -8.84 -3.42
CA GLY A 145 -12.68 -9.74 -4.18
C GLY A 145 -13.92 -9.07 -4.75
N GLU A 146 -14.42 -8.02 -4.10
CA GLU A 146 -15.57 -7.24 -4.57
C GLU A 146 -15.20 -6.21 -5.65
N LEU A 147 -14.00 -5.62 -5.52
CA LEU A 147 -13.61 -4.46 -6.33
C LEU A 147 -12.74 -4.80 -7.53
N PHE A 148 -11.90 -5.82 -7.44
CA PHE A 148 -10.83 -6.03 -8.38
C PHE A 148 -10.82 -7.45 -8.95
N ASP A 149 -10.38 -7.55 -10.20
CA ASP A 149 -9.99 -8.83 -10.77
C ASP A 149 -8.80 -9.40 -9.97
N PRO A 150 -8.80 -10.71 -9.61
CA PRO A 150 -7.68 -11.33 -8.89
C PRO A 150 -6.33 -11.27 -9.62
N GLU A 151 -6.34 -11.12 -10.95
CA GLU A 151 -5.12 -10.88 -11.73
C GLU A 151 -4.60 -9.45 -11.58
N TYR A 152 -5.43 -8.52 -11.11
CA TYR A 152 -5.08 -7.11 -10.91
C TYR A 152 -4.67 -6.82 -9.48
N VAL A 153 -5.51 -7.13 -8.50
CA VAL A 153 -5.22 -6.99 -7.08
C VAL A 153 -5.60 -8.28 -6.38
N ALA A 154 -4.63 -8.93 -5.75
CA ALA A 154 -4.85 -10.11 -4.94
C ALA A 154 -4.43 -9.88 -3.49
N VAL A 155 -5.16 -10.47 -2.54
CA VAL A 155 -4.81 -10.46 -1.13
C VAL A 155 -4.38 -11.86 -0.70
N VAL A 156 -3.22 -11.96 -0.07
CA VAL A 156 -2.69 -13.20 0.49
C VAL A 156 -2.70 -13.08 2.00
N GLU A 157 -3.61 -13.80 2.65
CA GLU A 157 -3.62 -13.93 4.12
C GLU A 157 -2.56 -14.95 4.56
N GLY A 158 -2.18 -14.90 5.82
CA GLY A 158 -1.26 -15.86 6.40
C GLY A 158 -0.10 -15.21 7.16
N GLY A 159 0.81 -16.03 7.64
CA GLY A 159 1.87 -15.64 8.53
C GLY A 159 3.26 -15.70 7.91
N ARG A 160 4.18 -16.30 8.65
CA ARG A 160 5.59 -16.32 8.29
C ARG A 160 5.88 -17.20 7.07
N GLU A 161 5.15 -18.28 6.90
CA GLU A 161 5.36 -19.20 5.79
C GLU A 161 4.95 -18.54 4.47
N GLU A 162 3.77 -17.91 4.44
CA GLU A 162 3.30 -17.19 3.27
C GLU A 162 4.21 -16.01 2.91
N ASN A 163 4.74 -15.30 3.91
CA ASN A 163 5.72 -14.25 3.69
C ASN A 163 6.98 -14.78 2.99
N GLN A 164 7.48 -15.96 3.40
CA GLN A 164 8.65 -16.58 2.77
C GLN A 164 8.35 -16.96 1.32
N VAL A 165 7.23 -17.62 1.07
CA VAL A 165 6.82 -18.00 -0.28
C VAL A 165 6.68 -16.78 -1.20
N LEU A 166 6.09 -15.68 -0.71
CA LEU A 166 5.97 -14.44 -1.47
C LEU A 166 7.33 -13.81 -1.77
N LEU A 167 8.25 -13.81 -0.80
CA LEU A 167 9.59 -13.24 -0.98
C LEU A 167 10.52 -14.10 -1.88
N GLU A 168 10.12 -15.34 -2.19
CA GLU A 168 10.78 -16.18 -3.20
C GLU A 168 10.30 -15.87 -4.62
N GLN A 169 9.15 -15.19 -4.76
CA GLN A 169 8.62 -14.80 -6.06
C GLN A 169 9.31 -13.54 -6.59
N GLN A 170 9.27 -13.39 -7.91
CA GLN A 170 9.79 -12.20 -8.57
C GLN A 170 8.72 -11.11 -8.65
N PHE A 171 8.97 -9.99 -7.99
CA PHE A 171 8.20 -8.76 -8.09
C PHE A 171 9.04 -7.66 -8.74
N ASP A 172 8.36 -6.66 -9.29
CA ASP A 172 9.01 -5.51 -9.92
C ASP A 172 9.21 -4.34 -8.93
N ASN A 173 8.51 -4.38 -7.78
CA ASN A 173 8.71 -3.53 -6.62
C ASN A 173 8.17 -4.21 -5.35
N ILE A 174 8.79 -3.95 -4.19
CA ILE A 174 8.27 -4.39 -2.89
C ILE A 174 8.16 -3.18 -1.98
N PHE A 175 6.96 -2.94 -1.47
CA PHE A 175 6.67 -1.96 -0.43
C PHE A 175 6.45 -2.70 0.90
N PHE A 176 7.27 -2.42 1.90
CA PHE A 176 7.20 -3.09 3.20
C PHE A 176 7.15 -2.06 4.32
N THR A 177 6.20 -2.21 5.22
CA THR A 177 6.11 -1.46 6.47
C THR A 177 6.22 -2.42 7.66
N GLY A 178 7.16 -2.16 8.58
CA GLY A 178 7.34 -3.00 9.75
C GLY A 178 8.66 -2.80 10.48
N SER A 179 9.17 -3.86 11.13
CA SER A 179 10.40 -3.79 11.90
C SER A 179 11.66 -3.77 11.01
N VAL A 180 12.71 -3.13 11.51
CA VAL A 180 14.04 -3.11 10.87
C VAL A 180 14.57 -4.52 10.60
N ALA A 181 14.33 -5.46 11.53
CA ALA A 181 14.78 -6.84 11.39
C ALA A 181 14.15 -7.52 10.18
N VAL A 182 12.82 -7.40 10.01
CA VAL A 182 12.11 -7.96 8.87
C VAL A 182 12.42 -7.19 7.59
N GLY A 183 12.57 -5.87 7.64
CA GLY A 183 12.97 -5.05 6.49
C GLY A 183 14.30 -5.51 5.88
N LYS A 184 15.27 -5.90 6.70
CA LYS A 184 16.52 -6.50 6.22
C LYS A 184 16.32 -7.84 5.50
N VAL A 185 15.38 -8.67 5.96
CA VAL A 185 15.02 -9.93 5.28
C VAL A 185 14.38 -9.65 3.93
N VAL A 186 13.44 -8.70 3.87
CA VAL A 186 12.79 -8.28 2.63
C VAL A 186 13.81 -7.76 1.62
N MET A 187 14.70 -6.86 2.06
CA MET A 187 15.75 -6.30 1.21
C MET A 187 16.71 -7.38 0.68
N ALA A 188 17.10 -8.34 1.52
CA ALA A 188 17.96 -9.45 1.11
C ALA A 188 17.29 -10.37 0.11
N ALA A 189 15.98 -10.62 0.24
CA ALA A 189 15.21 -11.40 -0.72
C ALA A 189 15.08 -10.66 -2.06
N ALA A 190 14.72 -9.38 -2.03
CA ALA A 190 14.59 -8.52 -3.21
C ALA A 190 15.89 -8.41 -4.01
N ALA A 191 17.03 -8.38 -3.34
CA ALA A 191 18.35 -8.28 -3.97
C ALA A 191 18.65 -9.45 -4.93
N ARG A 192 18.05 -10.62 -4.74
CA ARG A 192 18.23 -11.78 -5.63
C ARG A 192 17.72 -11.52 -7.07
N HIS A 193 16.73 -10.63 -7.17
CA HIS A 193 16.08 -10.27 -8.44
C HIS A 193 16.35 -8.81 -8.84
N LEU A 194 17.22 -8.11 -8.09
CA LEU A 194 17.44 -6.66 -8.24
C LEU A 194 16.15 -5.84 -8.14
N THR A 195 15.17 -6.35 -7.38
CA THR A 195 13.89 -5.70 -7.17
C THR A 195 14.08 -4.46 -6.28
N PRO A 196 13.66 -3.26 -6.69
CA PRO A 196 13.66 -2.07 -5.85
C PRO A 196 12.69 -2.25 -4.66
N VAL A 197 13.10 -1.74 -3.50
CA VAL A 197 12.31 -1.84 -2.26
C VAL A 197 12.07 -0.47 -1.66
N THR A 198 10.87 -0.24 -1.15
CA THR A 198 10.54 0.86 -0.25
C THR A 198 10.32 0.27 1.14
N LEU A 199 11.08 0.73 2.12
CA LEU A 199 11.05 0.22 3.49
C LEU A 199 10.63 1.34 4.43
N GLU A 200 9.42 1.22 4.98
CA GLU A 200 8.91 2.05 6.07
C GLU A 200 9.13 1.33 7.38
N LEU A 201 10.05 1.86 8.19
CA LEU A 201 10.56 1.17 9.38
C LEU A 201 10.33 1.99 10.65
N GLY A 202 10.65 1.39 11.79
CA GLY A 202 10.50 2.06 13.08
C GLY A 202 11.44 3.24 13.29
N GLY A 203 11.06 4.12 14.19
CA GLY A 203 11.83 5.31 14.60
C GLY A 203 12.46 5.15 15.97
N LYS A 204 13.00 6.28 16.48
CA LYS A 204 13.62 6.41 17.81
C LYS A 204 12.96 7.49 18.65
N SER A 205 11.65 7.67 18.50
CA SER A 205 10.89 8.66 19.27
C SER A 205 10.89 8.28 20.75
N PRO A 206 11.37 9.14 21.68
CA PRO A 206 11.35 8.86 23.09
C PRO A 206 9.91 8.94 23.63
N CYS A 207 9.53 7.94 24.43
CA CYS A 207 8.29 7.96 25.19
C CYS A 207 8.60 8.12 26.66
N ILE A 208 8.12 9.20 27.29
CA ILE A 208 8.28 9.45 28.72
C ILE A 208 6.93 9.18 29.39
N CYS A 209 6.87 8.04 30.09
CA CYS A 209 5.68 7.62 30.84
C CYS A 209 5.86 7.93 32.32
N LEU A 210 4.91 8.63 32.92
CA LEU A 210 4.89 8.99 34.34
C LEU A 210 3.66 8.39 35.02
N LEU A 211 3.72 8.18 36.35
CA LEU A 211 2.62 7.57 37.11
C LEU A 211 1.26 8.28 37.00
N TYR A 212 1.26 9.57 36.70
CA TYR A 212 0.04 10.35 36.50
C TYR A 212 -0.44 10.38 35.04
N THR A 213 0.35 9.88 34.11
CA THR A 213 -0.03 9.78 32.69
C THR A 213 -0.49 8.36 32.30
N SER A 214 -0.07 7.35 33.08
CA SER A 214 -0.51 5.97 32.93
C SER A 214 -0.51 5.29 34.30
N PRO A 215 -1.50 4.45 34.63
CA PRO A 215 -1.57 3.72 35.89
C PRO A 215 -0.40 2.75 36.09
N SER A 216 0.20 2.27 35.01
CA SER A 216 1.41 1.46 35.02
C SER A 216 2.25 1.67 33.76
N PRO A 217 3.59 1.78 33.87
CA PRO A 217 4.47 1.80 32.70
C PRO A 217 4.44 0.50 31.86
N ARG A 218 3.78 -0.55 32.36
CA ARG A 218 3.59 -1.81 31.64
C ARG A 218 2.31 -1.86 30.83
N ASP A 219 1.39 -0.91 31.06
CA ASP A 219 0.08 -0.82 30.44
C ASP A 219 0.07 0.25 29.34
N ALA A 220 1.25 0.78 28.97
CA ALA A 220 1.46 1.78 27.94
C ALA A 220 2.13 1.17 26.68
#